data_6ee4a337f4cdf356cc5043641b0a8e77
#
_entry.id   6ee4a337f4cdf356cc5043641b0a8e77
#
_cell.length_a   1.000
_cell.length_b   1.000
_cell.length_c   1.000
_cell.angle_alpha   90.00
_cell.angle_beta   90.00
_cell.angle_gamma   90.00
#
_symmetry.space_group_name_H-M   'P 1'
#
loop_
_entity.id
_entity.type
_entity.pdbx_description
1 polymer ?
#
loop_
_entity_poly.entity_id
_entity_poly.type
_entity_poly.pdbx_seq_one_letter_code
_entity_poly.pdbx_strand_id
1 'polypeptide(L)'
;MNSKVLVIIPAYNESTNIVKTVQSVSDCGYDYVVINDGSTDNTFDVCLEHHINVIDLPQNLGIGGAVQAGHKYALKYGYDIDVQVDGDGKHDPTYI
;
A
#
# COMPACT_ATOMS: atom_id res chain seq x y z
N MET A 1 -10.51 -4.63 -23.35
CA MET A 1 -10.88 -4.81 -21.94
C MET A 1 -9.84 -4.15 -21.05
N ASN A 2 -10.30 -3.45 -20.03
CA ASN A 2 -9.41 -2.80 -19.10
C ASN A 2 -9.00 -3.79 -18.01
N SER A 3 -7.71 -3.88 -17.76
CA SER A 3 -7.19 -4.65 -16.64
C SER A 3 -7.49 -3.93 -15.33
N LYS A 4 -7.83 -4.71 -14.31
CA LYS A 4 -8.05 -4.17 -12.96
C LYS A 4 -6.73 -4.21 -12.21
N VAL A 5 -6.18 -3.03 -11.91
CA VAL A 5 -4.84 -2.86 -11.32
C VAL A 5 -4.96 -2.51 -9.85
N LEU A 6 -4.19 -3.19 -9.02
CA LEU A 6 -4.02 -2.86 -7.60
C LEU A 6 -2.60 -2.38 -7.34
N VAL A 7 -2.47 -1.26 -6.66
CA VAL A 7 -1.17 -0.78 -6.18
C VAL A 7 -0.97 -1.26 -4.74
N ILE A 8 0.09 -2.02 -4.51
CA ILE A 8 0.47 -2.53 -3.19
C ILE A 8 1.50 -1.57 -2.61
N ILE A 9 1.21 -1.01 -1.45
CA ILE A 9 2.07 -0.03 -0.78
C ILE A 9 2.57 -0.61 0.54
N PRO A 10 3.71 -1.32 0.53
CA PRO A 10 4.28 -1.79 1.79
C PRO A 10 4.82 -0.58 2.57
N ALA A 11 4.54 -0.54 3.86
CA ALA A 11 4.93 0.57 4.72
C ALA A 11 5.48 0.06 6.05
N TYR A 12 6.65 0.56 6.40
CA TYR A 12 7.26 0.32 7.70
C TYR A 12 7.81 1.64 8.22
N ASN A 13 7.21 2.16 9.31
CA ASN A 13 7.61 3.45 9.90
C ASN A 13 7.58 4.60 8.87
N GLU A 14 6.44 4.73 8.17
CA GLU A 14 6.24 5.72 7.12
C GLU A 14 5.17 6.75 7.48
N SER A 15 4.99 7.04 8.78
CA SER A 15 3.92 7.93 9.26
C SER A 15 3.96 9.32 8.63
N THR A 16 5.16 9.82 8.26
CA THR A 16 5.29 11.14 7.66
C THR A 16 5.03 11.17 6.15
N ASN A 17 5.11 10.02 5.46
CA ASN A 17 5.02 9.96 4.01
C ASN A 17 3.79 9.22 3.48
N ILE A 18 3.17 8.37 4.32
CA ILE A 18 2.15 7.45 3.84
C ILE A 18 0.93 8.16 3.24
N VAL A 19 0.49 9.27 3.82
CA VAL A 19 -0.65 10.03 3.32
C VAL A 19 -0.36 10.59 1.93
N LYS A 20 0.83 11.16 1.73
CA LYS A 20 1.24 11.70 0.42
C LYS A 20 1.33 10.61 -0.64
N THR A 21 1.89 9.45 -0.27
CA THR A 21 2.03 8.32 -1.19
C THR A 21 0.66 7.82 -1.62
N VAL A 22 -0.25 7.62 -0.68
CA VAL A 22 -1.63 7.19 -0.97
C VAL A 22 -2.35 8.22 -1.84
N GLN A 23 -2.19 9.50 -1.51
CA GLN A 23 -2.82 10.59 -2.27
C GLN A 23 -2.34 10.58 -3.72
N SER A 24 -1.04 10.41 -3.95
CA SER A 24 -0.48 10.34 -5.31
C SER A 24 -1.05 9.18 -6.11
N VAL A 25 -1.17 8.01 -5.50
CA VAL A 25 -1.72 6.82 -6.15
C VAL A 25 -3.20 7.02 -6.46
N SER A 26 -3.96 7.54 -5.51
CA SER A 26 -5.40 7.81 -5.71
C SER A 26 -5.64 8.86 -6.78
N ASP A 27 -4.82 9.90 -6.83
CA ASP A 27 -4.94 10.96 -7.83
C ASP A 27 -4.69 10.45 -9.25
N CYS A 28 -3.90 9.37 -9.38
CA CYS A 28 -3.70 8.71 -10.67
C CYS A 28 -4.84 7.75 -11.04
N GLY A 29 -5.83 7.61 -10.16
CA GLY A 29 -7.01 6.77 -10.43
C GLY A 29 -6.82 5.29 -10.14
N TYR A 30 -5.78 4.91 -9.42
CA TYR A 30 -5.53 3.50 -9.08
C TYR A 30 -6.18 3.12 -7.75
N ASP A 31 -6.64 1.87 -7.67
CA ASP A 31 -6.97 1.23 -6.42
C ASP A 31 -5.67 0.85 -5.70
N TYR A 32 -5.70 0.86 -4.38
CA TYR A 32 -4.51 0.56 -3.60
C TYR A 32 -4.86 -0.21 -2.33
N VAL A 33 -3.84 -0.83 -1.75
CA VAL A 33 -3.86 -1.33 -0.37
C VAL A 33 -2.51 -1.02 0.27
N VAL A 34 -2.54 -0.45 1.47
CA VAL A 34 -1.33 -0.26 2.28
C VAL A 34 -1.15 -1.51 3.14
N ILE A 35 0.06 -2.05 3.16
CA ILE A 35 0.41 -3.14 4.06
C ILE A 35 1.31 -2.57 5.14
N ASN A 36 0.76 -2.37 6.33
CA ASN A 36 1.54 -1.90 7.47
C ASN A 36 2.32 -3.08 8.05
N ASP A 37 3.61 -3.09 7.79
CA ASP A 37 4.48 -4.23 8.07
C ASP A 37 5.08 -4.15 9.47
N GLY A 38 4.23 -4.15 10.48
CA GLY A 38 4.66 -4.17 11.88
C GLY A 38 5.36 -2.89 12.32
N SER A 39 4.91 -1.72 11.86
CA SER A 39 5.51 -0.44 12.22
C SER A 39 5.56 -0.23 13.73
N THR A 40 6.65 0.38 14.20
CA THR A 40 6.83 0.72 15.62
C THR A 40 6.40 2.17 15.92
N ASP A 41 6.18 2.98 14.89
CA ASP A 41 5.66 4.34 15.02
C ASP A 41 4.14 4.36 14.89
N ASN A 42 3.55 5.53 14.66
CA ASN A 42 2.10 5.69 14.53
C ASN A 42 1.59 5.57 13.08
N THR A 43 2.29 4.85 12.21
CA THR A 43 1.89 4.67 10.79
C THR A 43 0.46 4.14 10.69
N PHE A 44 0.12 3.11 11.45
CA PHE A 44 -1.24 2.53 11.41
C PHE A 44 -2.30 3.54 11.83
N ASP A 45 -2.04 4.28 12.91
CA ASP A 45 -2.99 5.30 13.41
C ASP A 45 -3.21 6.39 12.38
N VAL A 46 -2.16 6.83 11.70
CA VAL A 46 -2.25 7.82 10.62
C VAL A 46 -3.13 7.29 9.48
N CYS A 47 -2.96 6.02 9.11
CA CYS A 47 -3.81 5.40 8.09
C CYS A 47 -5.28 5.41 8.51
N LEU A 48 -5.58 5.08 9.75
CA LEU A 48 -6.96 5.07 10.24
C LEU A 48 -7.57 6.49 10.27
N GLU A 49 -6.79 7.47 10.70
CA GLU A 49 -7.25 8.87 10.74
C GLU A 49 -7.62 9.41 9.37
N HIS A 50 -6.92 8.98 8.33
CA HIS A 50 -7.13 9.44 6.95
C HIS A 50 -8.00 8.50 6.13
N HIS A 51 -8.64 7.52 6.76
CA HIS A 51 -9.50 6.52 6.09
C HIS A 51 -8.78 5.79 4.96
N ILE A 52 -7.51 5.50 5.16
CA ILE A 52 -6.68 4.78 4.20
C ILE A 52 -6.98 3.28 4.28
N ASN A 53 -7.08 2.63 3.13
CA ASN A 53 -7.26 1.18 3.06
C ASN A 53 -5.95 0.48 3.47
N VAL A 54 -5.92 -0.08 4.67
CA VAL A 54 -4.70 -0.62 5.26
C VAL A 54 -4.95 -2.01 5.85
N ILE A 55 -3.98 -2.89 5.63
CA ILE A 55 -3.87 -4.19 6.31
C ILE A 55 -2.75 -4.07 7.33
N ASP A 56 -3.04 -4.37 8.59
CA ASP A 56 -2.08 -4.29 9.68
C ASP A 56 -1.50 -5.68 9.97
N LEU A 57 -0.23 -5.87 9.67
CA LEU A 57 0.45 -7.12 10.00
C LEU A 57 0.89 -7.09 11.47
N PRO A 58 0.74 -8.20 12.21
CA PRO A 58 1.03 -8.20 13.65
C PRO A 58 2.52 -8.07 13.97
N GLN A 59 3.39 -8.32 12.99
CA GLN A 59 4.83 -8.21 13.17
C GLN A 59 5.49 -7.90 11.84
N ASN A 60 6.72 -7.40 11.88
CA ASN A 60 7.48 -7.11 10.68
C ASN A 60 7.86 -8.42 9.97
N LEU A 61 7.39 -8.58 8.73
CA LEU A 61 7.70 -9.73 7.88
C LEU A 61 8.73 -9.39 6.80
N GLY A 62 9.11 -8.12 6.69
CA GLY A 62 9.97 -7.64 5.62
C GLY A 62 9.19 -7.39 4.33
N ILE A 63 9.88 -6.80 3.34
CA ILE A 63 9.25 -6.38 2.10
C ILE A 63 8.60 -7.55 1.34
N GLY A 64 9.27 -8.71 1.31
CA GLY A 64 8.74 -9.90 0.64
C GLY A 64 7.43 -10.37 1.24
N GLY A 65 7.35 -10.42 2.57
CA GLY A 65 6.12 -10.82 3.27
C GLY A 65 4.99 -9.82 3.10
N ALA A 66 5.32 -8.52 3.13
CA ALA A 66 4.34 -7.46 2.93
C ALA A 66 3.76 -7.49 1.50
N VAL A 67 4.60 -7.67 0.50
CA VAL A 67 4.17 -7.77 -0.91
C VAL A 67 3.31 -9.01 -1.11
N GLN A 68 3.66 -10.14 -0.49
CA GLN A 68 2.83 -11.34 -0.54
C GLN A 68 1.44 -11.12 0.04
N ALA A 69 1.34 -10.41 1.16
CA ALA A 69 0.05 -10.06 1.75
C ALA A 69 -0.80 -9.23 0.78
N GLY A 70 -0.18 -8.26 0.11
CA GLY A 70 -0.85 -7.46 -0.92
C GLY A 70 -1.27 -8.29 -2.12
N HIS A 71 -0.44 -9.22 -2.56
CA HIS A 71 -0.76 -10.12 -3.67
C HIS A 71 -1.97 -11.01 -3.33
N LYS A 72 -2.02 -11.55 -2.12
CA LYS A 72 -3.19 -12.33 -1.65
C LYS A 72 -4.46 -11.49 -1.65
N TYR A 73 -4.36 -10.23 -1.24
CA TYR A 73 -5.47 -9.29 -1.29
C TYR A 73 -5.94 -9.09 -2.73
N ALA A 74 -5.00 -8.89 -3.66
CA ALA A 74 -5.31 -8.72 -5.08
C ALA A 74 -6.07 -9.93 -5.64
N LEU A 75 -5.62 -11.13 -5.33
CA LEU A 75 -6.30 -12.36 -5.77
C LEU A 75 -7.69 -12.47 -5.20
N LYS A 76 -7.84 -12.16 -3.91
CA LYS A 76 -9.14 -12.26 -3.22
C LYS A 76 -10.19 -11.33 -3.84
N TYR A 77 -9.78 -10.14 -4.26
CA TYR A 77 -10.71 -9.11 -4.75
C TYR A 77 -10.72 -8.99 -6.28
N GLY A 78 -10.12 -9.96 -6.98
CA GLY A 78 -10.27 -10.07 -8.43
C GLY A 78 -9.45 -9.09 -9.25
N TYR A 79 -8.32 -8.64 -8.73
CA TYR A 79 -7.41 -7.78 -9.51
C TYR A 79 -6.61 -8.63 -10.50
N ASP A 80 -6.41 -8.10 -11.71
CA ASP A 80 -5.65 -8.79 -12.76
C ASP A 80 -4.15 -8.57 -12.64
N ILE A 81 -3.77 -7.40 -12.12
CA ILE A 81 -2.39 -6.95 -12.04
C ILE A 81 -2.18 -6.31 -10.68
N ASP A 82 -1.07 -6.63 -10.03
CA ASP A 82 -0.64 -5.86 -8.88
C ASP A 82 0.77 -5.30 -9.12
N VAL A 83 1.01 -4.09 -8.63
CA VAL A 83 2.30 -3.40 -8.73
C VAL A 83 2.66 -2.83 -7.37
N GLN A 84 3.95 -2.77 -7.06
CA GLN A 84 4.45 -2.27 -5.80
C GLN A 84 4.88 -0.82 -5.93
N VAL A 85 4.47 0.02 -4.98
CA VAL A 85 4.99 1.38 -4.81
C VAL A 85 5.40 1.53 -3.35
N ASP A 86 6.63 1.98 -3.10
CA ASP A 86 7.12 2.10 -1.73
C ASP A 86 6.41 3.24 -0.98
N GLY A 87 6.14 3.00 0.31
CA GLY A 87 5.45 3.95 1.18
C GLY A 87 6.24 5.21 1.50
N ASP A 88 7.50 5.29 1.11
CA ASP A 88 8.38 6.43 1.37
C ASP A 88 8.15 7.61 0.40
N GLY A 89 7.28 7.46 -0.58
CA GLY A 89 6.94 8.52 -1.53
C GLY A 89 7.97 8.77 -2.60
N LYS A 90 8.97 7.90 -2.76
CA LYS A 90 10.04 8.09 -3.74
C LYS A 90 9.69 7.61 -5.14
N HIS A 91 8.62 6.87 -5.28
CA HIS A 91 8.16 6.37 -6.57
C HIS A 91 7.12 7.30 -7.16
N ASP A 92 7.17 7.48 -8.48
CA ASP A 92 6.16 8.25 -9.20
C ASP A 92 5.13 7.28 -9.79
N PRO A 93 3.89 7.24 -9.26
CA PRO A 93 2.88 6.29 -9.73
C PRO A 93 2.45 6.52 -11.17
N THR A 94 2.78 7.66 -11.78
CA THR A 94 2.46 7.89 -13.19
C THR A 94 3.21 6.97 -14.13
N TYR A 95 4.27 6.32 -13.67
CA TYR A 95 5.04 5.36 -14.45
C TYR A 95 4.57 3.91 -14.31
N ILE A 96 3.51 3.66 -13.60
CA ILE A 96 2.95 2.31 -13.41
C ILE A 96 2.35 1.74 -14.71
#